data_98a5b08576f812259965d41f88e91cc0
#
_entry.id   98a5b08576f812259965d41f88e91cc0
#
_cell.length_a   1.000
_cell.length_b   1.000
_cell.length_c   1.000
_cell.angle_alpha   90.00
_cell.angle_beta   90.00
_cell.angle_gamma   90.00
#
_symmetry.space_group_name_H-M   'P 1'
#
loop_
_entity.id
_entity.type
_entity.pdbx_description
1 polymer ?
#
loop_
_entity_poly.entity_id
_entity_poly.type
_entity_poly.pdbx_seq_one_letter_code
_entity_poly.pdbx_strand_id
1 'polypeptide(L)'
;NQEATIDIIEEIPYIESQSVSSEGTITGTTSFKQAGIKLKVKPQINRDGSIVLAVSPEQSYRNGVGPDGATPIINTTKSTTTLMLRSGETAAIGGLIRETEDNTTVKVPLLGDIPLLGYLFKTVQKNKTRTELTIFITAKIVN
;
A
#
# COMPACT_ATOMS: atom_id res chain seq x y z
N ASN A 1 0.64 -30.11 3.16
CA ASN A 1 -0.50 -29.36 3.71
C ASN A 1 -0.12 -28.47 4.91
N GLN A 2 1.05 -27.82 4.87
CA GLN A 2 1.52 -26.93 5.94
C GLN A 2 1.32 -25.47 5.50
N GLU A 3 0.82 -24.64 6.43
CA GLU A 3 0.69 -23.21 6.21
C GLU A 3 2.07 -22.55 6.23
N ALA A 4 2.32 -21.66 5.28
CA ALA A 4 3.53 -20.84 5.22
C ALA A 4 3.15 -19.37 5.29
N THR A 5 3.94 -18.59 6.02
CA THR A 5 3.81 -17.13 6.11
C THR A 5 5.14 -16.50 5.72
N ILE A 6 5.06 -15.48 4.87
CA ILE A 6 6.21 -14.67 4.44
C ILE A 6 5.89 -13.22 4.83
N ASP A 7 6.73 -12.64 5.68
CA ASP A 7 6.60 -11.27 6.14
C ASP A 7 7.86 -10.47 5.72
N ILE A 8 7.66 -9.44 4.92
CA ILE A 8 8.68 -8.46 4.54
C ILE A 8 8.17 -7.12 5.03
N ILE A 9 8.58 -6.72 6.21
CA ILE A 9 8.05 -5.56 6.92
C ILE A 9 9.15 -4.57 7.30
N GLU A 10 8.79 -3.29 7.25
CA GLU A 10 9.54 -2.17 7.78
C GLU A 10 8.82 -1.64 9.01
N GLU A 11 9.56 -1.36 10.06
CA GLU A 11 9.02 -0.73 11.28
C GLU A 11 9.27 0.77 11.24
N ILE A 12 8.19 1.54 11.29
CA ILE A 12 8.21 3.00 11.22
C ILE A 12 8.02 3.54 12.63
N PRO A 13 9.06 4.12 13.25
CA PRO A 13 8.94 4.71 14.57
C PRO A 13 8.12 6.00 14.54
N TYR A 14 7.34 6.22 15.58
CA TYR A 14 6.64 7.47 15.84
C TYR A 14 6.53 7.72 17.34
N ILE A 15 6.33 8.99 17.71
CA ILE A 15 6.14 9.37 19.12
C ILE A 15 4.64 9.28 19.42
N GLU A 16 4.26 8.35 20.30
CA GLU A 16 2.86 8.10 20.66
C GLU A 16 2.35 9.11 21.68
N SER A 17 3.19 9.48 22.62
CA SER A 17 2.85 10.47 23.65
C SER A 17 4.07 11.30 24.03
N GLN A 18 3.82 12.58 24.27
CA GLN A 18 4.81 13.45 24.88
C GLN A 18 4.23 14.00 26.19
N SER A 19 4.98 13.86 27.27
CA SER A 19 4.68 14.50 28.52
C SER A 19 5.80 15.49 28.88
N VAL A 20 5.39 16.70 29.28
CA VAL A 20 6.30 17.71 29.76
C VAL A 20 6.20 17.74 31.28
N SER A 21 7.30 17.45 31.96
CA SER A 21 7.41 17.59 33.41
C SER A 21 7.35 19.08 33.81
N SER A 22 6.96 19.34 35.05
CA SER A 22 6.96 20.69 35.63
C SER A 22 8.34 21.35 35.60
N GLU A 23 9.41 20.58 35.44
CA GLU A 23 10.79 21.03 35.31
C GLU A 23 11.26 21.21 33.86
N GLY A 24 10.32 21.13 32.88
CA GLY A 24 10.60 21.31 31.44
C GLY A 24 11.23 20.10 30.75
N THR A 25 11.31 18.95 31.42
CA THR A 25 11.80 17.72 30.77
C THR A 25 10.72 17.11 29.88
N ILE A 26 11.05 16.93 28.60
CA ILE A 26 10.15 16.28 27.62
C ILE A 26 10.47 14.78 27.60
N THR A 27 9.50 13.99 27.98
CA THR A 27 9.57 12.53 27.86
C THR A 27 8.59 12.07 26.79
N GLY A 28 9.08 11.33 25.80
CA GLY A 28 8.28 10.77 24.72
C GLY A 28 8.35 9.24 24.72
N THR A 29 7.22 8.59 24.49
CA THR A 29 7.16 7.15 24.27
C THR A 29 7.19 6.90 22.75
N THR A 30 8.19 6.13 22.31
CA THR A 30 8.30 5.72 20.91
C THR A 30 7.52 4.42 20.70
N SER A 31 6.63 4.44 19.73
CA SER A 31 5.90 3.26 19.25
C SER A 31 6.23 3.01 17.78
N PHE A 32 5.94 1.81 17.28
CA PHE A 32 6.26 1.41 15.93
C PHE A 32 5.00 1.00 15.18
N LYS A 33 4.88 1.42 13.92
CA LYS A 33 3.90 0.89 12.98
C LYS A 33 4.59 0.09 11.89
N GLN A 34 4.00 -1.04 11.54
CA GLN A 34 4.52 -1.92 10.51
C GLN A 34 3.91 -1.60 9.16
N ALA A 35 4.76 -1.52 8.14
CA ALA A 35 4.38 -1.43 6.74
C ALA A 35 5.18 -2.45 5.92
N GLY A 36 4.62 -2.95 4.81
CA GLY A 36 5.30 -3.93 3.98
C GLY A 36 4.36 -4.95 3.36
N ILE A 37 4.87 -6.14 3.13
CA ILE A 37 4.15 -7.24 2.47
C ILE A 37 4.08 -8.41 3.44
N LYS A 38 2.86 -8.92 3.65
CA LYS A 38 2.60 -10.19 4.35
C LYS A 38 1.89 -11.12 3.39
N LEU A 39 2.37 -12.34 3.28
CA LEU A 39 1.77 -13.36 2.44
C LEU A 39 1.56 -14.63 3.25
N LYS A 40 0.31 -15.01 3.41
CA LYS A 40 -0.07 -16.27 4.05
C LYS A 40 -0.60 -17.22 2.99
N VAL A 41 -0.03 -18.42 2.93
CA VAL A 41 -0.39 -19.45 1.95
C VAL A 41 -0.59 -20.78 2.65
N LYS A 42 -1.72 -21.42 2.38
CA LYS A 42 -2.02 -22.78 2.85
C LYS A 42 -2.31 -23.66 1.64
N PRO A 43 -1.33 -24.48 1.20
CA PRO A 43 -1.53 -25.43 0.12
C PRO A 43 -2.19 -26.71 0.61
N GLN A 44 -3.01 -27.31 -0.24
CA GLN A 44 -3.58 -28.63 -0.07
C GLN A 44 -3.46 -29.39 -1.38
N ILE A 45 -2.75 -30.52 -1.37
CA ILE A 45 -2.58 -31.38 -2.55
C ILE A 45 -3.65 -32.45 -2.49
N ASN A 46 -4.41 -32.58 -3.57
CA ASN A 46 -5.43 -33.59 -3.76
C ASN A 46 -4.83 -34.86 -4.40
N ARG A 47 -5.57 -35.97 -4.36
CA ARG A 47 -5.14 -37.27 -4.92
C ARG A 47 -5.03 -37.25 -6.44
N ASP A 48 -5.74 -36.36 -7.11
CA ASP A 48 -5.72 -36.15 -8.56
C ASP A 48 -4.54 -35.29 -9.05
N GLY A 49 -3.66 -34.85 -8.12
CA GLY A 49 -2.52 -33.98 -8.42
C GLY A 49 -2.87 -32.50 -8.52
N SER A 50 -4.12 -32.12 -8.28
CA SER A 50 -4.50 -30.70 -8.16
C SER A 50 -4.07 -30.11 -6.84
N ILE A 51 -3.73 -28.83 -6.83
CA ILE A 51 -3.29 -28.06 -5.68
C ILE A 51 -4.34 -27.01 -5.37
N VAL A 52 -4.97 -27.11 -4.22
CA VAL A 52 -5.82 -26.04 -3.67
C VAL A 52 -4.97 -25.14 -2.82
N LEU A 53 -4.99 -23.84 -3.14
CA LEU A 53 -4.24 -22.80 -2.44
C LEU A 53 -5.22 -21.82 -1.78
N ALA A 54 -5.22 -21.74 -0.46
CA ALA A 54 -5.79 -20.60 0.24
C ALA A 54 -4.68 -19.56 0.43
N VAL A 55 -4.87 -18.38 -0.14
CA VAL A 55 -3.86 -17.31 -0.23
C VAL A 55 -4.42 -16.02 0.33
N SER A 56 -3.67 -15.40 1.22
CA SER A 56 -4.04 -14.12 1.84
C SER A 56 -2.86 -13.14 1.75
N PRO A 57 -2.66 -12.47 0.59
CA PRO A 57 -1.69 -11.40 0.48
C PRO A 57 -2.22 -10.14 1.18
N GLU A 58 -1.32 -9.45 1.85
CA GLU A 58 -1.54 -8.15 2.47
C GLU A 58 -0.37 -7.23 2.13
N GLN A 59 -0.66 -6.05 1.62
CA GLN A 59 0.32 -5.01 1.35
C GLN A 59 -0.06 -3.77 2.14
N SER A 60 0.89 -3.24 2.89
CA SER A 60 0.75 -1.98 3.60
C SER A 60 1.90 -1.03 3.29
N TYR A 61 1.59 0.26 3.18
CA TYR A 61 2.59 1.29 2.94
C TYR A 61 2.22 2.57 3.68
N ARG A 62 3.25 3.36 3.99
CA ARG A 62 3.06 4.68 4.61
C ARG A 62 2.49 5.66 3.59
N ASN A 63 1.40 6.32 3.95
CA ASN A 63 0.74 7.35 3.14
C ASN A 63 0.67 8.68 3.88
N GLY A 64 1.83 9.23 4.24
CA GLY A 64 1.92 10.49 4.95
C GLY A 64 1.90 10.37 6.46
N VAL A 65 1.54 11.47 7.12
CA VAL A 65 1.42 11.58 8.57
C VAL A 65 0.04 12.10 8.95
N GLY A 66 -0.41 11.78 10.14
CA GLY A 66 -1.68 12.22 10.69
C GLY A 66 -1.74 13.72 10.95
N PRO A 67 -2.91 14.23 11.40
CA PRO A 67 -3.10 15.64 11.72
C PRO A 67 -2.18 16.16 12.83
N ASP A 68 -1.64 15.28 13.65
CA ASP A 68 -0.64 15.54 14.68
C ASP A 68 0.77 15.79 14.14
N GLY A 69 0.97 15.61 12.80
CA GLY A 69 2.26 15.76 12.13
C GLY A 69 3.30 14.68 12.50
N ALA A 70 2.97 13.73 13.34
CA ALA A 70 3.89 12.75 13.90
C ALA A 70 3.48 11.30 13.61
N THR A 71 2.22 10.96 13.77
CA THR A 71 1.73 9.58 13.59
C THR A 71 1.66 9.19 12.12
N PRO A 72 2.36 8.12 11.67
CA PRO A 72 2.28 7.69 10.28
C PRO A 72 0.92 7.10 9.94
N ILE A 73 0.38 7.49 8.79
CA ILE A 73 -0.82 6.89 8.21
C ILE A 73 -0.39 5.67 7.39
N ILE A 74 -0.94 4.51 7.70
CA ILE A 74 -0.68 3.27 6.98
C ILE A 74 -1.91 2.89 6.17
N ASN A 75 -1.73 2.77 4.87
CA ASN A 75 -2.74 2.22 3.97
C ASN A 75 -2.48 0.74 3.78
N THR A 76 -3.49 -0.09 4.01
CA THR A 76 -3.39 -1.53 3.89
C THR A 76 -4.37 -2.04 2.84
N THR A 77 -3.85 -2.83 1.90
CA THR A 77 -4.63 -3.59 0.93
C THR A 77 -4.50 -5.07 1.26
N LYS A 78 -5.62 -5.73 1.48
CA LYS A 78 -5.68 -7.15 1.81
C LYS A 78 -6.64 -7.87 0.88
N SER A 79 -6.25 -9.05 0.43
CA SER A 79 -7.10 -9.98 -0.32
C SER A 79 -7.07 -11.34 0.36
N THR A 80 -8.14 -12.11 0.20
CA THR A 80 -8.17 -13.51 0.62
C THR A 80 -8.90 -14.29 -0.45
N THR A 81 -8.25 -15.29 -1.00
CA THR A 81 -8.81 -16.10 -2.08
C THR A 81 -8.40 -17.56 -1.95
N THR A 82 -9.23 -18.43 -2.51
CA THR A 82 -8.91 -19.85 -2.67
C THR A 82 -8.98 -20.19 -4.15
N LEU A 83 -7.94 -20.82 -4.65
CA LEU A 83 -7.85 -21.20 -6.06
C LEU A 83 -7.32 -22.64 -6.17
N MET A 84 -7.68 -23.28 -7.28
CA MET A 84 -7.22 -24.62 -7.61
C MET A 84 -6.34 -24.55 -8.86
N LEU A 85 -5.14 -25.10 -8.77
CA LEU A 85 -4.14 -25.11 -9.83
C LEU A 85 -3.64 -26.53 -10.08
N ARG A 86 -3.13 -26.76 -11.28
CA ARG A 86 -2.28 -27.92 -11.57
C ARG A 86 -0.83 -27.60 -11.28
N SER A 87 -0.02 -28.63 -11.06
CA SER A 87 1.41 -28.44 -10.85
C SER A 87 2.06 -27.74 -12.05
N GLY A 88 2.72 -26.59 -11.82
CA GLY A 88 3.33 -25.74 -12.84
C GLY A 88 2.42 -24.65 -13.41
N GLU A 89 1.15 -24.63 -13.03
CA GLU A 89 0.19 -23.62 -13.50
C GLU A 89 0.32 -22.31 -12.71
N THR A 90 0.11 -21.20 -13.42
CA THR A 90 0.11 -19.84 -12.84
C THR A 90 -1.28 -19.24 -12.93
N ALA A 91 -1.79 -18.72 -11.83
CA ALA A 91 -3.02 -17.95 -11.80
C ALA A 91 -2.81 -16.53 -11.32
N ALA A 92 -3.59 -15.61 -11.84
CA ALA A 92 -3.72 -14.27 -11.31
C ALA A 92 -4.73 -14.28 -10.15
N ILE A 93 -4.32 -13.83 -8.98
CA ILE A 93 -5.19 -13.76 -7.80
C ILE A 93 -6.08 -12.52 -7.86
N GLY A 94 -5.58 -11.46 -8.44
CA GLY A 94 -6.26 -10.19 -8.53
C GLY A 94 -5.31 -9.06 -8.85
N GLY A 95 -5.87 -7.87 -8.98
CA GLY A 95 -5.10 -6.67 -9.21
C GLY A 95 -5.75 -5.47 -8.53
N LEU A 96 -4.94 -4.49 -8.21
CA LEU A 96 -5.37 -3.18 -7.74
C LEU A 96 -4.84 -2.13 -8.70
N ILE A 97 -5.73 -1.33 -9.26
CA ILE A 97 -5.38 -0.16 -10.05
C ILE A 97 -5.74 1.06 -9.21
N ARG A 98 -4.75 1.89 -8.94
CA ARG A 98 -4.93 3.18 -8.29
C ARG A 98 -4.49 4.28 -9.25
N GLU A 99 -5.37 5.22 -9.47
CA GLU A 99 -5.09 6.41 -10.26
C GLU A 99 -5.30 7.64 -9.38
N THR A 100 -4.30 8.49 -9.32
CA THR A 100 -4.34 9.77 -8.61
C THR A 100 -4.04 10.86 -9.60
N GLU A 101 -4.93 11.83 -9.71
CA GLU A 101 -4.78 13.01 -10.59
C GLU A 101 -4.79 14.27 -9.71
N ASP A 102 -3.67 14.98 -9.73
CA ASP A 102 -3.51 16.27 -9.06
C ASP A 102 -3.44 17.39 -10.11
N ASN A 103 -4.43 18.26 -10.09
CA ASN A 103 -4.49 19.43 -10.95
C ASN A 103 -4.22 20.69 -10.12
N THR A 104 -3.06 21.28 -10.29
CA THR A 104 -2.71 22.55 -9.65
C THR A 104 -2.71 23.67 -10.68
N THR A 105 -3.55 24.67 -10.46
CA THR A 105 -3.58 25.87 -11.29
C THR A 105 -3.11 27.06 -10.47
N VAL A 106 -2.00 27.64 -10.86
CA VAL A 106 -1.49 28.90 -10.33
C VAL A 106 -1.79 29.99 -11.35
N LYS A 107 -2.58 31.00 -10.96
CA LYS A 107 -2.92 32.11 -11.81
C LYS A 107 -2.72 33.45 -11.11
N VAL A 108 -2.40 34.50 -11.88
CA VAL A 108 -2.41 35.87 -11.36
C VAL A 108 -3.87 36.31 -11.29
N PRO A 109 -4.37 36.78 -10.14
CA PRO A 109 -5.75 37.27 -10.01
C PRO A 109 -6.04 38.35 -11.05
N LEU A 110 -7.25 38.34 -11.62
CA LEU A 110 -7.75 39.24 -12.67
C LEU A 110 -7.12 39.02 -14.04
N LEU A 111 -5.80 38.84 -14.17
CA LEU A 111 -5.12 38.65 -15.44
C LEU A 111 -5.25 37.24 -15.99
N GLY A 112 -5.29 36.23 -15.10
CA GLY A 112 -5.45 34.81 -15.48
C GLY A 112 -6.86 34.47 -15.99
N ASP A 113 -7.84 35.32 -15.79
CA ASP A 113 -9.24 35.08 -16.18
C ASP A 113 -9.62 35.76 -17.51
N ILE A 114 -8.69 36.48 -18.14
CA ILE A 114 -8.91 37.17 -19.44
C ILE A 114 -8.96 36.13 -20.55
N PRO A 115 -10.03 36.05 -21.36
CA PRO A 115 -10.09 35.14 -22.48
C PRO A 115 -8.96 35.44 -23.48
N LEU A 116 -8.29 34.42 -23.99
CA LEU A 116 -7.13 34.41 -24.90
C LEU A 116 -5.80 34.85 -24.25
N LEU A 117 -5.75 35.89 -23.44
CA LEU A 117 -4.52 36.37 -22.78
C LEU A 117 -4.24 35.68 -21.45
N GLY A 118 -5.24 35.09 -20.80
CA GLY A 118 -5.10 34.42 -19.50
C GLY A 118 -4.13 33.24 -19.53
N TYR A 119 -3.86 32.64 -20.67
CA TYR A 119 -2.86 31.57 -20.80
C TYR A 119 -1.43 32.04 -20.51
N LEU A 120 -1.12 33.30 -20.70
CA LEU A 120 0.19 33.90 -20.39
C LEU A 120 0.38 34.13 -18.87
N PHE A 121 -0.72 34.19 -18.12
CA PHE A 121 -0.76 34.53 -16.70
C PHE A 121 -1.24 33.39 -15.81
N LYS A 122 -1.30 32.17 -16.35
CA LYS A 122 -1.63 30.97 -15.59
C LYS A 122 -0.69 29.82 -15.92
N THR A 123 -0.31 29.10 -14.91
CA THR A 123 0.40 27.83 -15.05
C THR A 123 -0.53 26.70 -14.58
N VAL A 124 -0.76 25.72 -15.44
CA VAL A 124 -1.54 24.53 -15.11
C VAL A 124 -0.58 23.35 -15.04
N GLN A 125 -0.44 22.79 -13.86
CA GLN A 125 0.34 21.57 -13.64
C GLN A 125 -0.63 20.42 -13.40
N LYS A 126 -0.57 19.42 -14.28
CA LYS A 126 -1.33 18.18 -14.14
C LYS A 126 -0.37 17.07 -13.82
N ASN A 127 -0.53 16.45 -12.66
CA ASN A 127 0.17 15.25 -12.27
C ASN A 127 -0.80 14.08 -12.26
N LYS A 128 -0.50 13.06 -13.05
CA LYS A 128 -1.27 11.81 -13.07
C LYS A 128 -0.35 10.67 -12.68
N THR A 129 -0.64 10.05 -11.55
CA THR A 129 0.07 8.87 -11.07
C THR A 129 -0.85 7.67 -11.13
N ARG A 130 -0.44 6.64 -11.86
CA ARG A 130 -1.15 5.36 -11.96
C ARG A 130 -0.27 4.27 -11.37
N THR A 131 -0.78 3.60 -10.38
CA THR A 131 -0.13 2.44 -9.75
C THR A 131 -0.98 1.21 -10.00
N GLU A 132 -0.35 0.19 -10.58
CA GLU A 132 -0.96 -1.11 -10.81
C GLU A 132 -0.23 -2.16 -10.00
N LEU A 133 -0.95 -2.93 -9.22
CA LEU A 133 -0.46 -4.10 -8.52
C LEU A 133 -1.20 -5.31 -9.07
N THR A 134 -0.48 -6.27 -9.63
CA THR A 134 -1.05 -7.55 -10.05
C THR A 134 -0.29 -8.67 -9.34
N ILE A 135 -1.03 -9.59 -8.75
CA ILE A 135 -0.46 -10.70 -7.98
C ILE A 135 -0.68 -11.99 -8.77
N PHE A 136 0.43 -12.62 -9.13
CA PHE A 136 0.44 -13.94 -9.77
C PHE A 136 0.98 -14.98 -8.79
N ILE A 137 0.39 -16.16 -8.82
CA ILE A 137 0.88 -17.30 -8.04
C ILE A 137 1.11 -18.49 -8.96
N THR A 138 2.27 -19.13 -8.80
CA THR A 138 2.61 -20.36 -9.47
C THR A 138 2.82 -21.46 -8.43
N ALA A 139 2.11 -22.56 -8.56
CA ALA A 139 2.26 -23.71 -7.67
C ALA A 139 2.95 -24.86 -8.38
N LYS A 140 3.98 -25.44 -7.76
CA LYS A 140 4.70 -26.61 -8.28
C LYS A 140 4.86 -27.65 -7.18
N ILE A 141 4.52 -28.90 -7.50
CA ILE A 141 4.80 -30.02 -6.63
C ILE A 141 6.28 -30.38 -6.80
N VAL A 142 6.99 -30.43 -5.69
CA VAL A 142 8.38 -30.89 -5.63
C VAL A 142 8.36 -32.25 -4.94
N ASN A 143 8.83 -33.29 -5.63
CA ASN A 143 8.96 -34.64 -5.12
C ASN A 143 10.27 -34.80 -4.36
#